data_668cd5291087b8631c853514b723af67
#
_entry.id   668cd5291087b8631c853514b723af67
#
_cell.length_a   1.000
_cell.length_b   1.000
_cell.length_c   1.000
_cell.angle_alpha   90.00
_cell.angle_beta   90.00
_cell.angle_gamma   90.00
#
_symmetry.space_group_name_H-M   'P 1'
#
loop_
_entity.id
_entity.type
_entity.pdbx_description
1 polymer ?
#
loop_
_entity_poly.entity_id
_entity_poly.type
_entity_poly.pdbx_seq_one_letter_code
_entity_poly.pdbx_strand_id
1 'polypeptide(L)'
;DKAKQLISQVGLGNYQLDAQFEHMSGGEQQRITIARQLMYEPEVLLLDEATSALDTYNKKKIEEIIFKLADKGIAILWITHSDDQSMRHFKRRITITDGKISSDEELNGNE
;
A
#
# COMPACT_ATOMS: atom_id res chain seq x y z
N ASP A 1 -10.80 -3.81 20.17
CA ASP A 1 -9.56 -3.04 20.18
C ASP A 1 -9.17 -2.65 18.75
N LYS A 2 -8.98 -1.36 18.53
CA LYS A 2 -8.69 -0.84 17.20
C LYS A 2 -7.36 -1.39 16.65
N ALA A 3 -6.34 -1.50 17.49
CA ALA A 3 -5.05 -2.04 17.06
C ALA A 3 -5.18 -3.46 16.55
N LYS A 4 -5.92 -4.30 17.25
CA LYS A 4 -6.13 -5.68 16.81
C LYS A 4 -6.91 -5.75 15.50
N GLN A 5 -7.90 -4.88 15.33
CA GLN A 5 -8.67 -4.84 14.10
C GLN A 5 -7.77 -4.45 12.91
N LEU A 6 -6.91 -3.48 13.11
CA LEU A 6 -6.02 -3.03 12.04
C LEU A 6 -4.96 -4.07 11.70
N ILE A 7 -4.41 -4.74 12.71
CA ILE A 7 -3.46 -5.83 12.49
C ILE A 7 -4.11 -6.93 11.64
N SER A 8 -5.34 -7.30 11.98
CA SER A 8 -6.09 -8.29 11.22
C SER A 8 -6.38 -7.80 9.80
N GLN A 9 -6.74 -6.53 9.65
CA GLN A 9 -7.08 -5.94 8.36
C GLN A 9 -5.91 -5.99 7.39
N VAL A 10 -4.68 -5.87 7.90
CA VAL A 10 -3.49 -5.96 7.05
C VAL A 10 -2.96 -7.40 6.95
N GLY A 11 -3.74 -8.38 7.40
CA GLY A 11 -3.42 -9.78 7.20
C GLY A 11 -2.44 -10.38 8.19
N LEU A 12 -2.28 -9.77 9.36
CA LEU A 12 -1.37 -10.28 10.39
C LEU A 12 -2.17 -10.83 11.56
N GLY A 13 -1.55 -11.74 12.31
CA GLY A 13 -2.17 -12.30 13.49
C GLY A 13 -1.94 -11.45 14.72
N ASN A 14 -2.68 -11.76 15.79
CA ASN A 14 -2.59 -11.01 17.03
C ASN A 14 -1.21 -11.04 17.67
N TYR A 15 -0.44 -12.10 17.39
CA TYR A 15 0.88 -12.23 18.01
C TYR A 15 1.84 -11.10 17.58
N GLN A 16 1.57 -10.43 16.45
CA GLN A 16 2.39 -9.33 16.01
C GLN A 16 2.33 -8.13 16.94
N LEU A 17 1.33 -8.06 17.79
CA LEU A 17 1.26 -6.97 18.78
C LEU A 17 2.42 -7.02 19.76
N ASP A 18 2.92 -8.22 20.04
CA ASP A 18 4.04 -8.40 20.98
C ASP A 18 5.37 -8.62 20.28
N ALA A 19 5.36 -8.74 18.98
CA ALA A 19 6.59 -9.00 18.21
C ALA A 19 7.40 -7.73 18.05
N GLN A 20 8.71 -7.89 18.00
CA GLN A 20 9.61 -6.76 17.76
C GLN A 20 9.68 -6.49 16.26
N PHE A 21 9.51 -5.23 15.90
CA PHE A 21 9.47 -4.80 14.50
C PHE A 21 10.70 -5.26 13.73
N GLU A 22 11.89 -5.13 14.35
CA GLU A 22 13.16 -5.48 13.70
C GLU A 22 13.26 -6.96 13.36
N HIS A 23 12.49 -7.80 14.04
CA HIS A 23 12.53 -9.25 13.83
C HIS A 23 11.49 -9.73 12.83
N MET A 24 10.69 -8.81 12.28
CA MET A 24 9.67 -9.15 11.30
C MET A 24 10.27 -9.19 9.91
N SER A 25 9.64 -9.97 9.01
CA SER A 25 10.00 -9.97 7.60
C SER A 25 9.71 -8.59 6.98
N GLY A 26 10.29 -8.32 5.82
CA GLY A 26 10.04 -7.07 5.11
C GLY A 26 8.56 -6.85 4.84
N GLY A 27 7.85 -7.91 4.41
CA GLY A 27 6.41 -7.82 4.16
C GLY A 27 5.62 -7.54 5.41
N GLU A 28 5.97 -8.17 6.53
CA GLU A 28 5.32 -7.93 7.80
C GLU A 28 5.55 -6.51 8.28
N GLN A 29 6.78 -6.02 8.17
CA GLN A 29 7.10 -4.65 8.54
C GLN A 29 6.28 -3.65 7.72
N GLN A 30 6.13 -3.92 6.43
CA GLN A 30 5.37 -3.04 5.56
C GLN A 30 3.89 -3.02 5.95
N ARG A 31 3.32 -4.19 6.28
CA ARG A 31 1.93 -4.26 6.72
C ARG A 31 1.71 -3.53 8.03
N ILE A 32 2.65 -3.64 8.97
CA ILE A 32 2.58 -2.91 10.23
C ILE A 32 2.63 -1.40 9.97
N THR A 33 3.48 -0.97 9.04
CA THR A 33 3.59 0.43 8.69
C THR A 33 2.26 0.96 8.15
N ILE A 34 1.60 0.19 7.30
CA ILE A 34 0.28 0.56 6.77
C ILE A 34 -0.74 0.63 7.90
N ALA A 35 -0.77 -0.39 8.78
CA ALA A 35 -1.70 -0.41 9.91
C ALA A 35 -1.49 0.81 10.81
N ARG A 36 -0.24 1.20 11.03
CA ARG A 36 0.08 2.37 11.86
C ARG A 36 -0.51 3.64 11.26
N GLN A 37 -0.42 3.80 9.95
CA GLN A 37 -1.02 4.95 9.30
C GLN A 37 -2.54 4.94 9.46
N LEU A 38 -3.15 3.77 9.36
CA LEU A 38 -4.61 3.62 9.47
C LEU A 38 -5.14 3.96 10.85
N MET A 39 -4.28 3.93 11.89
CA MET A 39 -4.70 4.35 13.23
C MET A 39 -5.21 5.79 13.26
N TYR A 40 -4.73 6.62 12.35
CA TYR A 40 -5.11 8.03 12.29
C TYR A 40 -6.36 8.27 11.44
N GLU A 41 -6.96 7.20 10.92
CA GLU A 41 -8.17 7.28 10.09
C GLU A 41 -7.99 8.25 8.91
N PRO A 42 -6.98 8.04 8.06
CA PRO A 42 -6.67 8.99 7.00
C PRO A 42 -7.68 8.95 5.87
N GLU A 43 -7.86 10.09 5.22
CA GLU A 43 -8.62 10.17 3.98
C GLU A 43 -7.75 9.84 2.79
N VAL A 44 -6.45 10.07 2.91
CA VAL A 44 -5.47 9.81 1.87
C VAL A 44 -4.33 8.99 2.45
N LEU A 45 -3.96 7.93 1.76
CA LEU A 45 -2.84 7.09 2.15
C LEU A 45 -1.73 7.27 1.13
N LEU A 46 -0.56 7.71 1.62
CA LEU A 46 0.60 7.95 0.77
C LEU A 46 1.57 6.79 0.91
N LEU A 47 1.87 6.13 -0.19
CA LEU A 47 2.75 4.97 -0.21
C LEU A 47 3.92 5.25 -1.14
N ASP A 48 5.12 5.27 -0.58
CA ASP A 48 6.34 5.56 -1.34
C ASP A 48 7.14 4.28 -1.49
N GLU A 49 7.12 3.73 -2.71
CA GLU A 49 7.86 2.50 -3.02
C GLU A 49 7.49 1.34 -2.11
N ALA A 50 6.20 1.19 -1.80
CA ALA A 50 5.72 0.28 -0.76
C ALA A 50 6.04 -1.19 -1.02
N THR A 51 6.24 -1.58 -2.29
CA THR A 51 6.50 -2.99 -2.62
C THR A 51 7.85 -3.21 -3.29
N SER A 52 8.69 -2.18 -3.39
CA SER A 52 9.91 -2.24 -4.20
C SER A 52 10.92 -3.30 -3.73
N ALA A 53 10.97 -3.57 -2.43
CA ALA A 53 11.92 -4.52 -1.86
C ALA A 53 11.29 -5.87 -1.52
N LEU A 54 10.05 -6.11 -1.93
CA LEU A 54 9.33 -7.32 -1.56
C LEU A 54 9.36 -8.34 -2.70
N ASP A 55 9.31 -9.63 -2.32
CA ASP A 55 9.14 -10.68 -3.30
C ASP A 55 7.71 -10.66 -3.88
N THR A 56 7.48 -11.49 -4.90
CA THR A 56 6.21 -11.49 -5.61
C THR A 56 5.02 -11.80 -4.68
N TYR A 57 5.20 -12.74 -3.78
CA TYR A 57 4.12 -13.14 -2.86
C TYR A 57 3.73 -11.98 -1.94
N ASN A 58 4.71 -11.36 -1.30
CA ASN A 58 4.45 -10.27 -0.38
C ASN A 58 3.98 -9.02 -1.10
N LYS A 59 4.49 -8.78 -2.31
CA LYS A 59 4.03 -7.68 -3.14
C LYS A 59 2.53 -7.78 -3.40
N LYS A 60 2.06 -8.97 -3.81
CA LYS A 60 0.65 -9.19 -4.08
C LYS A 60 -0.21 -9.01 -2.82
N LYS A 61 0.29 -9.46 -1.68
CA LYS A 61 -0.43 -9.29 -0.41
C LYS A 61 -0.64 -7.82 -0.07
N ILE A 62 0.40 -7.02 -0.23
CA ILE A 62 0.31 -5.58 0.01
C ILE A 62 -0.66 -4.92 -0.98
N GLU A 63 -0.57 -5.29 -2.25
CA GLU A 63 -1.45 -4.72 -3.27
C GLU A 63 -2.90 -5.02 -2.98
N GLU A 64 -3.22 -6.26 -2.57
CA GLU A 64 -4.59 -6.62 -2.22
C GLU A 64 -5.13 -5.77 -1.07
N ILE A 65 -4.29 -5.55 -0.05
CA ILE A 65 -4.67 -4.72 1.10
C ILE A 65 -4.98 -3.29 0.63
N ILE A 66 -4.10 -2.73 -0.19
CA ILE A 66 -4.26 -1.36 -0.67
C ILE A 66 -5.52 -1.20 -1.51
N PHE A 67 -5.78 -2.15 -2.41
CA PHE A 67 -6.97 -2.08 -3.26
C PHE A 67 -8.25 -2.19 -2.44
N LYS A 68 -8.25 -3.02 -1.40
CA LYS A 68 -9.40 -3.09 -0.50
C LYS A 68 -9.64 -1.77 0.24
N LEU A 69 -8.57 -1.11 0.65
CA LEU A 69 -8.69 0.19 1.30
C LEU A 69 -9.26 1.24 0.33
N ALA A 70 -8.82 1.20 -0.92
CA ALA A 70 -9.35 2.10 -1.93
C ALA A 70 -10.84 1.86 -2.14
N ASP A 71 -11.27 0.60 -2.15
CA ASP A 71 -12.68 0.26 -2.29
C ASP A 71 -13.52 0.77 -1.12
N LYS A 72 -12.91 0.95 0.04
CA LYS A 72 -13.59 1.50 1.21
C LYS A 72 -13.64 3.03 1.22
N GLY A 73 -13.06 3.66 0.22
CA GLY A 73 -13.14 5.11 0.06
C GLY A 73 -11.89 5.88 0.43
N ILE A 74 -10.81 5.22 0.81
CA ILE A 74 -9.55 5.89 1.09
C ILE A 74 -8.86 6.21 -0.23
N ALA A 75 -8.44 7.44 -0.43
CA ALA A 75 -7.68 7.82 -1.61
C ALA A 75 -6.24 7.31 -1.47
N ILE A 76 -5.74 6.67 -2.48
CA ILE A 76 -4.40 6.09 -2.47
C ILE A 76 -3.50 6.86 -3.42
N LEU A 77 -2.40 7.38 -2.89
CA LEU A 77 -1.34 7.96 -3.71
C LEU A 77 -0.13 7.06 -3.62
N TRP A 78 0.17 6.37 -4.71
CA TRP A 78 1.23 5.37 -4.76
C TRP A 78 2.38 5.89 -5.60
N ILE A 79 3.54 6.04 -4.99
CA ILE A 79 4.76 6.48 -5.66
C ILE A 79 5.59 5.26 -6.00
N THR A 80 5.95 5.12 -7.27
CA THR A 80 6.70 3.96 -7.72
C THR A 80 7.51 4.30 -8.98
N HIS A 81 8.59 3.56 -9.19
CA HIS A 81 9.33 3.57 -10.45
C HIS A 81 8.94 2.40 -11.34
N SER A 82 8.05 1.53 -10.86
CA SER A 82 7.66 0.33 -11.57
C SER A 82 6.53 0.60 -12.55
N ASP A 83 6.60 -0.05 -13.70
CA ASP A 83 5.54 -0.02 -14.70
C ASP A 83 4.81 -1.35 -14.74
N ASP A 84 4.68 -1.95 -13.61
CA ASP A 84 4.12 -3.26 -13.36
C ASP A 84 2.66 -3.33 -13.77
N GLN A 85 2.19 -4.52 -14.16
CA GLN A 85 0.80 -4.71 -14.56
C GLN A 85 -0.20 -4.41 -13.46
N SER A 86 0.20 -4.53 -12.20
CA SER A 86 -0.70 -4.19 -11.10
C SER A 86 -1.09 -2.72 -11.13
N MET A 87 -0.30 -1.88 -11.78
CA MET A 87 -0.60 -0.46 -11.89
C MET A 87 -1.90 -0.18 -12.66
N ARG A 88 -2.37 -1.12 -13.47
CA ARG A 88 -3.60 -0.92 -14.22
C ARG A 88 -4.85 -0.86 -13.33
N HIS A 89 -4.73 -1.26 -12.07
CA HIS A 89 -5.82 -1.12 -11.12
C HIS A 89 -6.00 0.32 -10.64
N PHE A 90 -5.00 1.17 -10.88
CA PHE A 90 -5.10 2.58 -10.56
C PHE A 90 -5.83 3.33 -11.66
N LYS A 91 -6.46 4.43 -11.28
CA LYS A 91 -7.29 5.18 -12.22
C LYS A 91 -6.53 6.30 -12.93
N ARG A 92 -5.38 6.66 -12.40
CA ARG A 92 -4.63 7.80 -12.93
C ARG A 92 -3.15 7.59 -12.71
N ARG A 93 -2.36 7.92 -13.71
CA ARG A 93 -0.91 7.90 -13.61
C ARG A 93 -0.35 9.28 -13.92
N ILE A 94 0.45 9.78 -13.00
CA ILE A 94 1.16 11.04 -13.20
C ILE A 94 2.63 10.71 -13.24
N THR A 95 3.31 11.13 -14.31
CA THR A 95 4.74 10.91 -14.47
C THR A 95 5.46 12.22 -14.20
N ILE A 96 6.48 12.16 -13.36
CA ILE A 96 7.29 13.33 -12.99
C ILE A 96 8.71 13.12 -13.51
N THR A 97 9.21 14.07 -14.26
CA THR A 97 10.55 14.05 -14.82
C THR A 97 11.22 15.40 -14.52
N ASP A 98 12.39 15.34 -13.91
CA ASP A 98 13.16 16.55 -13.56
C ASP A 98 12.34 17.56 -12.77
N GLY A 99 11.53 17.05 -11.83
CA GLY A 99 10.75 17.90 -10.95
C GLY A 99 9.49 18.48 -11.55
N LYS A 100 9.14 18.07 -12.77
CA LYS A 100 7.96 18.57 -13.47
C LYS A 100 7.08 17.42 -13.93
N ILE A 101 5.78 17.69 -14.02
CA ILE A 101 4.85 16.71 -14.56
C ILE A 101 5.06 16.60 -16.06
N SER A 102 5.47 15.43 -16.53
CA SER A 102 5.69 15.17 -17.95
C SER A 102 4.50 14.51 -18.61
N SER A 103 3.65 13.79 -17.84
CA SER A 103 2.41 13.24 -18.37
C SER A 103 1.41 13.04 -17.26
N ASP A 104 0.14 13.00 -17.63
CA ASP A 104 -0.98 12.80 -16.69
C ASP A 104 -2.04 12.04 -17.47
N GLU A 105 -2.19 10.76 -17.16
CA GLU A 105 -3.05 9.86 -17.91
C GLU A 105 -4.17 9.29 -17.04
N GLU A 106 -5.36 9.24 -17.59
CA GLU A 106 -6.43 8.45 -16.97
C GLU A 106 -6.25 7.01 -17.42
N LEU A 107 -6.35 6.09 -16.47
CA LEU A 107 -6.22 4.67 -16.74
C LEU A 107 -7.59 4.00 -16.62
N ASN A 108 -7.90 3.10 -17.56
CA ASN A 108 -9.14 2.33 -17.52
C ASN A 108 -8.90 1.04 -16.77
N GLY A 109 -8.66 1.14 -15.46
CA GLY A 109 -8.30 -0.01 -14.66
C GLY A 109 -9.37 -1.07 -14.55
N ASN A 110 -10.59 -0.73 -14.88
CA ASN A 110 -11.72 -1.64 -14.73
C ASN A 110 -12.04 -2.42 -16.00
N GLU A 111 -11.24 -2.29 -17.02
CA GLU A 111 -11.49 -2.97 -18.29
C GLU A 111 -10.59 -4.17 -18.52
#